data_204a98e181876703cff01eb968f86aa9
#
_entry.id   204a98e181876703cff01eb968f86aa9
#
_cell.length_a   1.000
_cell.length_b   1.000
_cell.length_c   1.000
_cell.angle_alpha   90.00
_cell.angle_beta   90.00
_cell.angle_gamma   90.00
#
_symmetry.space_group_name_H-M   'P 1'
#
loop_
_entity.id
_entity.type
_entity.pdbx_description
1 polymer ?
#
loop_
_entity_poly.entity_id
_entity_poly.type
_entity_poly.pdbx_seq_one_letter_code
_entity_poly.pdbx_strand_id
1 'polypeptide(L)'
;GISNLNPDDIESLSVLKGASASALYGGQAANGVILIKTKKGKAGVRNIHFSSSLTVDQAISLPKFQNEFGRMEGAETCWGDRASLPVYDPVGDFFQTGITAINSLIFTAGNSHVQNYFSYANTTARGIVPKNNLSKHNFNLRESSSFFDDRLILEGQVNLILQTIKGKPTAGGFYMNPLQ
;
A
#
# COMPACT_ATOMS: atom_id res chain seq x y z
N GLY A 1 8.49 -3.20 6.16
CA GLY A 1 7.21 -3.71 6.70
C GLY A 1 6.39 -4.44 5.65
N ILE A 2 5.30 -5.09 6.04
CA ILE A 2 4.40 -5.88 5.14
C ILE A 2 3.85 -5.04 3.96
N SER A 3 3.61 -3.76 4.18
CA SER A 3 3.13 -2.81 3.17
C SER A 3 4.09 -2.62 1.98
N ASN A 4 5.32 -3.07 2.13
CA ASN A 4 6.33 -2.94 1.08
C ASN A 4 6.37 -4.14 0.14
N LEU A 5 5.76 -5.27 0.53
CA LEU A 5 5.69 -6.44 -0.33
C LEU A 5 4.70 -6.22 -1.48
N ASN A 6 5.00 -6.81 -2.63
CA ASN A 6 4.03 -6.94 -3.70
C ASN A 6 3.01 -8.02 -3.32
N PRO A 7 1.69 -7.72 -3.27
CA PRO A 7 0.67 -8.72 -2.95
C PRO A 7 0.72 -9.95 -3.86
N ASP A 8 1.06 -9.77 -5.13
CA ASP A 8 1.15 -10.86 -6.11
C ASP A 8 2.28 -11.85 -5.84
N ASP A 9 3.29 -11.46 -5.03
CA ASP A 9 4.38 -12.34 -4.61
C ASP A 9 4.00 -13.23 -3.42
N ILE A 10 2.85 -13.01 -2.80
CA ILE A 10 2.42 -13.77 -1.62
C ILE A 10 1.82 -15.11 -2.07
N GLU A 11 2.36 -16.20 -1.56
CA GLU A 11 1.81 -17.55 -1.72
C GLU A 11 0.76 -17.85 -0.66
N SER A 12 1.09 -17.53 0.61
CA SER A 12 0.18 -17.73 1.73
C SER A 12 0.45 -16.73 2.86
N LEU A 13 -0.61 -16.46 3.63
CA LEU A 13 -0.56 -15.62 4.82
C LEU A 13 -1.20 -16.40 5.97
N SER A 14 -0.46 -16.54 7.08
CA SER A 14 -0.94 -17.20 8.29
C SER A 14 -0.82 -16.26 9.47
N VAL A 15 -1.88 -16.15 10.25
CA VAL A 15 -1.90 -15.32 11.47
C VAL A 15 -1.90 -16.24 12.68
N LEU A 16 -0.83 -16.21 13.47
CA LEU A 16 -0.71 -16.90 14.75
C LEU A 16 -1.05 -15.91 15.87
N LYS A 17 -1.95 -16.32 16.77
CA LYS A 17 -2.42 -15.49 17.88
C LYS A 17 -2.05 -16.11 19.21
N GLY A 18 -1.82 -15.28 20.25
CA GLY A 18 -1.66 -15.69 21.64
C GLY A 18 -0.52 -16.67 21.88
N ALA A 19 -0.78 -17.68 22.70
CA ALA A 19 0.23 -18.62 23.18
C ALA A 19 0.94 -19.41 22.06
N SER A 20 0.25 -19.72 20.97
CA SER A 20 0.84 -20.43 19.82
C SER A 20 1.96 -19.63 19.15
N ALA A 21 1.79 -18.30 19.05
CA ALA A 21 2.81 -17.42 18.50
C ALA A 21 4.02 -17.34 19.43
N SER A 22 3.78 -17.18 20.74
CA SER A 22 4.86 -17.09 21.74
C SER A 22 5.64 -18.39 21.88
N ALA A 23 5.00 -19.53 21.75
CA ALA A 23 5.65 -20.85 21.81
C ALA A 23 6.64 -21.07 20.65
N LEU A 24 6.32 -20.56 19.45
CA LEU A 24 7.15 -20.74 18.25
C LEU A 24 8.20 -19.63 18.06
N TYR A 25 7.89 -18.39 18.45
CA TYR A 25 8.70 -17.20 18.13
C TYR A 25 9.14 -16.42 19.36
N GLY A 26 8.90 -16.96 20.56
CA GLY A 26 9.32 -16.37 21.84
C GLY A 26 8.49 -15.15 22.26
N GLY A 27 8.97 -14.42 23.29
CA GLY A 27 8.25 -13.32 23.91
C GLY A 27 7.93 -12.13 23.00
N GLN A 28 8.69 -11.92 21.92
CA GLN A 28 8.40 -10.86 20.94
C GLN A 28 7.10 -11.12 20.17
N ALA A 29 6.64 -12.34 20.15
CA ALA A 29 5.41 -12.77 19.49
C ALA A 29 4.17 -12.76 20.40
N ALA A 30 4.26 -12.19 21.60
CA ALA A 30 3.15 -12.16 22.58
C ALA A 30 1.87 -11.52 22.01
N ASN A 31 2.00 -10.53 21.13
CA ASN A 31 0.88 -9.86 20.46
C ASN A 31 0.44 -10.53 19.15
N GLY A 32 1.01 -11.70 18.83
CA GLY A 32 0.75 -12.44 17.62
C GLY A 32 1.84 -12.25 16.56
N VAL A 33 1.80 -13.14 15.54
CA VAL A 33 2.75 -13.16 14.42
C VAL A 33 1.98 -13.32 13.12
N ILE A 34 2.37 -12.57 12.11
CA ILE A 34 1.91 -12.75 10.74
C ILE A 34 3.05 -13.41 9.95
N LEU A 35 2.82 -14.64 9.53
CA LEU A 35 3.75 -15.38 8.69
C LEU A 35 3.36 -15.17 7.23
N ILE A 36 4.31 -14.71 6.43
CA ILE A 36 4.11 -14.51 5.00
C ILE A 36 5.06 -15.44 4.27
N LYS A 37 4.48 -16.33 3.49
CA LYS A 37 5.22 -17.18 2.56
C LYS A 37 5.14 -16.56 1.18
N THR A 38 6.29 -16.26 0.58
CA THR A 38 6.37 -15.72 -0.78
C THR A 38 6.49 -16.86 -1.80
N LYS A 39 5.98 -16.60 -2.99
CA LYS A 39 6.09 -17.50 -4.14
C LYS A 39 7.56 -17.77 -4.46
N LYS A 40 7.82 -18.96 -5.00
CA LYS A 40 9.12 -19.38 -5.50
C LYS A 40 8.98 -20.10 -6.83
N GLY A 41 10.09 -20.33 -7.52
CA GLY A 41 10.15 -21.14 -8.71
C GLY A 41 9.61 -22.54 -8.45
N LYS A 42 9.12 -23.20 -9.50
CA LYS A 42 8.63 -24.60 -9.44
C LYS A 42 9.27 -25.39 -10.56
N ALA A 43 9.67 -26.62 -10.23
CA ALA A 43 10.22 -27.56 -11.23
C ALA A 43 9.18 -27.87 -12.32
N GLY A 44 9.63 -27.93 -13.58
CA GLY A 44 8.78 -28.25 -14.72
C GLY A 44 7.83 -27.13 -15.15
N VAL A 45 7.90 -25.96 -14.52
CA VAL A 45 7.01 -24.83 -14.82
C VAL A 45 7.78 -23.74 -15.57
N ARG A 46 7.17 -23.23 -16.63
CA ARG A 46 7.57 -21.97 -17.30
C ARG A 46 6.31 -21.13 -17.45
N ASN A 47 6.23 -20.03 -16.73
CA ASN A 47 5.03 -19.19 -16.72
C ASN A 47 5.41 -17.72 -16.66
N ILE A 48 4.65 -16.92 -17.40
CA ILE A 48 4.66 -15.46 -17.30
C ILE A 48 3.25 -15.06 -16.88
N HIS A 49 3.15 -14.34 -15.79
CA HIS A 49 1.87 -13.81 -15.29
C HIS A 49 1.94 -12.29 -15.24
N PHE A 50 0.99 -11.66 -15.88
CA PHE A 50 0.79 -10.21 -15.80
C PHE A 50 -0.52 -9.91 -15.10
N SER A 51 -0.51 -9.01 -14.14
CA SER A 51 -1.70 -8.48 -13.49
C SER A 51 -1.71 -6.96 -13.53
N SER A 52 -2.90 -6.39 -13.66
CA SER A 52 -3.11 -4.94 -13.60
C SER A 52 -4.37 -4.65 -12.80
N SER A 53 -4.28 -3.75 -11.84
CA SER A 53 -5.38 -3.32 -10.99
C SER A 53 -5.47 -1.81 -11.01
N LEU A 54 -6.68 -1.29 -11.17
CA LEU A 54 -7.00 0.13 -11.09
C LEU A 54 -8.07 0.34 -10.02
N THR A 55 -7.75 1.20 -9.05
CA THR A 55 -8.68 1.60 -7.99
C THR A 55 -8.95 3.10 -8.12
N VAL A 56 -10.21 3.46 -7.99
CA VAL A 56 -10.68 4.86 -8.00
C VAL A 56 -11.33 5.15 -6.66
N ASP A 57 -10.84 6.18 -5.99
CA ASP A 57 -11.30 6.61 -4.68
C ASP A 57 -11.96 7.99 -4.75
N GLN A 58 -13.10 8.15 -4.09
CA GLN A 58 -13.80 9.42 -3.97
C GLN A 58 -14.23 9.69 -2.53
N ALA A 59 -14.16 10.93 -2.10
CA ALA A 59 -14.70 11.34 -0.82
C ALA A 59 -16.23 11.40 -0.92
N ILE A 60 -16.94 10.56 -0.15
CA ILE A 60 -18.41 10.44 -0.21
C ILE A 60 -19.12 11.01 1.03
N SER A 61 -18.44 11.10 2.16
CA SER A 61 -19.01 11.60 3.42
C SER A 61 -18.23 12.82 3.87
N LEU A 62 -18.63 13.98 3.36
CA LEU A 62 -18.06 15.27 3.72
C LEU A 62 -18.93 15.99 4.74
N PRO A 63 -18.34 16.69 5.72
CA PRO A 63 -19.11 17.53 6.64
C PRO A 63 -19.81 18.65 5.88
N LYS A 64 -21.06 18.90 6.22
CA LYS A 64 -21.81 20.03 5.69
C LYS A 64 -21.60 21.24 6.61
N PHE A 65 -21.12 22.31 6.04
CA PHE A 65 -21.00 23.59 6.74
C PHE A 65 -22.20 24.48 6.45
N GLN A 66 -22.52 25.36 7.40
CA GLN A 66 -23.52 26.39 7.18
C GLN A 66 -22.94 27.44 6.22
N ASN A 67 -23.79 28.00 5.33
CA ASN A 67 -23.46 29.04 4.36
C ASN A 67 -24.50 30.18 4.32
N GLU A 68 -25.36 30.24 5.33
CA GLU A 68 -26.42 31.27 5.44
C GLU A 68 -25.98 32.49 6.23
N PHE A 69 -25.05 32.32 7.17
CA PHE A 69 -24.63 33.38 8.09
C PHE A 69 -23.16 33.74 7.84
N GLY A 70 -22.89 35.03 7.81
CA GLY A 70 -21.54 35.57 7.67
C GLY A 70 -20.76 35.53 9.00
N ARG A 71 -19.53 36.02 8.97
CA ARG A 71 -18.69 36.20 10.16
C ARG A 71 -19.00 37.52 10.80
N MET A 72 -19.16 37.55 12.12
CA MET A 72 -19.20 38.80 12.87
C MET A 72 -17.81 39.45 12.89
N GLU A 73 -17.78 40.79 12.81
CA GLU A 73 -16.53 41.53 12.90
C GLU A 73 -15.89 41.31 14.27
N GLY A 74 -14.64 40.90 14.28
CA GLY A 74 -13.89 40.57 15.52
C GLY A 74 -14.21 39.24 16.19
N ALA A 75 -15.11 38.40 15.64
CA ALA A 75 -15.44 37.09 16.19
C ALA A 75 -14.77 35.96 15.42
N GLU A 76 -14.45 34.84 16.11
CA GLU A 76 -13.97 33.61 15.49
C GLU A 76 -15.10 32.71 14.96
N THR A 77 -16.36 33.10 15.17
CA THR A 77 -17.54 32.31 14.80
C THR A 77 -18.23 32.87 13.56
N CYS A 78 -18.85 32.01 12.76
CA CYS A 78 -19.61 32.37 11.57
C CYS A 78 -21.13 32.41 11.85
N TRP A 79 -21.55 33.13 12.88
CA TRP A 79 -22.94 33.32 13.28
C TRP A 79 -23.34 34.80 13.34
N GLY A 80 -22.89 35.57 12.35
CA GLY A 80 -23.24 36.96 12.15
C GLY A 80 -24.57 37.14 11.41
N ASP A 81 -24.70 38.27 10.71
CA ASP A 81 -25.90 38.56 9.94
C ASP A 81 -26.10 37.56 8.79
N ARG A 82 -27.38 37.29 8.51
CA ARG A 82 -27.74 36.46 7.34
C ARG A 82 -27.32 37.19 6.07
N ALA A 83 -26.36 36.61 5.38
CA ALA A 83 -25.83 37.17 4.14
C ALA A 83 -26.20 36.25 2.99
N SER A 84 -26.58 36.85 1.84
CA SER A 84 -26.67 36.14 0.58
C SER A 84 -25.24 35.92 0.01
N LEU A 85 -24.53 34.97 0.58
CA LEU A 85 -23.17 34.61 0.09
C LEU A 85 -23.27 33.68 -1.09
N PRO A 86 -22.35 33.77 -2.06
CA PRO A 86 -22.24 32.74 -3.09
C PRO A 86 -21.98 31.41 -2.39
N VAL A 87 -22.72 30.39 -2.79
CA VAL A 87 -22.55 29.03 -2.29
C VAL A 87 -21.16 28.55 -2.72
N TYR A 88 -20.24 28.54 -1.78
CA TYR A 88 -18.88 28.00 -1.96
C TYR A 88 -18.77 26.76 -1.07
N ASP A 89 -18.41 25.62 -1.67
CA ASP A 89 -18.16 24.38 -0.97
C ASP A 89 -16.64 24.12 -0.87
N PRO A 90 -15.94 24.74 0.09
CA PRO A 90 -14.48 24.61 0.20
C PRO A 90 -14.04 23.19 0.49
N VAL A 91 -14.92 22.35 1.03
CA VAL A 91 -14.60 20.96 1.36
C VAL A 91 -14.77 20.07 0.15
N GLY A 92 -15.88 20.22 -0.58
CA GLY A 92 -16.10 19.48 -1.82
C GLY A 92 -15.05 19.80 -2.89
N ASP A 93 -14.73 21.09 -3.03
CA ASP A 93 -13.75 21.58 -4.00
C ASP A 93 -12.29 21.23 -3.64
N PHE A 94 -12.02 20.95 -2.36
CA PHE A 94 -10.68 20.57 -1.92
C PHE A 94 -10.30 19.17 -2.35
N PHE A 95 -11.22 18.22 -2.27
CA PHE A 95 -10.92 16.82 -2.57
C PHE A 95 -10.93 16.55 -4.07
N GLN A 96 -10.02 15.71 -4.50
CA GLN A 96 -9.93 15.22 -5.88
C GLN A 96 -10.24 13.73 -5.95
N THR A 97 -10.51 13.22 -7.14
CA THR A 97 -10.57 11.78 -7.37
C THR A 97 -9.20 11.17 -7.19
N GLY A 98 -9.07 10.23 -6.25
CA GLY A 98 -7.90 9.40 -6.06
C GLY A 98 -7.85 8.29 -7.11
N ILE A 99 -6.67 7.95 -7.57
CA ILE A 99 -6.44 6.86 -8.53
C ILE A 99 -5.21 6.10 -8.10
N THR A 100 -5.35 4.78 -7.94
CA THR A 100 -4.24 3.87 -7.66
C THR A 100 -4.16 2.83 -8.77
N ALA A 101 -3.03 2.77 -9.45
CA ALA A 101 -2.73 1.76 -10.46
C ALA A 101 -1.59 0.87 -9.96
N ILE A 102 -1.81 -0.45 -10.03
CA ILE A 102 -0.81 -1.46 -9.68
C ILE A 102 -0.66 -2.36 -10.90
N ASN A 103 0.57 -2.47 -11.41
CA ASN A 103 0.90 -3.38 -12.50
C ASN A 103 1.99 -4.31 -12.02
N SER A 104 1.83 -5.61 -12.24
CA SER A 104 2.75 -6.65 -11.79
C SER A 104 3.06 -7.62 -12.92
N LEU A 105 4.33 -7.96 -13.05
CA LEU A 105 4.83 -8.97 -13.98
C LEU A 105 5.61 -9.99 -13.20
N ILE A 106 5.24 -11.26 -13.33
CA ILE A 106 5.89 -12.38 -12.67
C ILE A 106 6.38 -13.35 -13.73
N PHE A 107 7.64 -13.75 -13.62
CA PHE A 107 8.26 -14.79 -14.40
C PHE A 107 8.68 -15.94 -13.48
N THR A 108 8.24 -17.15 -13.81
CA THR A 108 8.61 -18.36 -13.08
C THR A 108 9.14 -19.37 -14.08
N ALA A 109 10.33 -19.88 -13.84
CA ALA A 109 10.91 -20.95 -14.65
C ALA A 109 11.71 -21.90 -13.76
N GLY A 110 11.67 -23.20 -14.08
CA GLY A 110 12.48 -24.16 -13.33
C GLY A 110 12.52 -25.54 -13.95
N ASN A 111 13.57 -26.26 -13.62
CA ASN A 111 13.73 -27.68 -13.83
C ASN A 111 13.93 -28.37 -12.48
N SER A 112 14.32 -29.66 -12.48
CA SER A 112 14.56 -30.41 -11.24
C SER A 112 15.71 -29.86 -10.39
N HIS A 113 16.66 -29.14 -10.99
CA HIS A 113 17.86 -28.68 -10.30
C HIS A 113 17.89 -27.17 -10.05
N VAL A 114 17.26 -26.37 -10.92
CA VAL A 114 17.28 -24.90 -10.83
C VAL A 114 15.86 -24.38 -10.95
N GLN A 115 15.47 -23.51 -10.03
CA GLN A 115 14.17 -22.90 -9.99
C GLN A 115 14.34 -21.38 -9.80
N ASN A 116 13.78 -20.62 -10.73
CA ASN A 116 13.87 -19.18 -10.77
C ASN A 116 12.49 -18.57 -10.58
N TYR A 117 12.42 -17.54 -9.79
CA TYR A 117 11.27 -16.66 -9.63
C TYR A 117 11.74 -15.22 -9.74
N PHE A 118 11.13 -14.48 -10.64
CA PHE A 118 11.33 -13.04 -10.77
C PHE A 118 9.98 -12.35 -10.75
N SER A 119 9.87 -11.25 -10.01
CA SER A 119 8.72 -10.36 -10.09
C SER A 119 9.13 -8.90 -10.13
N TYR A 120 8.34 -8.14 -10.86
CA TYR A 120 8.39 -6.69 -10.88
C TYR A 120 6.99 -6.15 -10.67
N ALA A 121 6.82 -5.21 -9.74
CA ALA A 121 5.57 -4.50 -9.57
C ALA A 121 5.81 -2.99 -9.52
N ASN A 122 4.95 -2.26 -10.23
CA ASN A 122 4.85 -0.81 -10.18
C ASN A 122 3.53 -0.41 -9.54
N THR A 123 3.59 0.45 -8.53
CA THR A 123 2.41 1.09 -7.93
C THR A 123 2.52 2.59 -8.11
N THR A 124 1.53 3.17 -8.74
CA THR A 124 1.38 4.62 -8.85
C THR A 124 0.05 5.01 -8.22
N ALA A 125 0.07 5.91 -7.24
CA ALA A 125 -1.14 6.38 -6.61
C ALA A 125 -1.15 7.91 -6.52
N ARG A 126 -2.32 8.49 -6.83
CA ARG A 126 -2.71 9.86 -6.53
C ARG A 126 -3.85 9.80 -5.52
N GLY A 127 -3.63 10.35 -4.33
CA GLY A 127 -4.62 10.36 -3.26
C GLY A 127 -5.78 11.32 -3.52
N ILE A 128 -6.84 11.20 -2.70
CA ILE A 128 -7.98 12.13 -2.72
C ILE A 128 -7.60 13.53 -2.22
N VAL A 129 -6.53 13.64 -1.43
CA VAL A 129 -5.98 14.94 -1.02
C VAL A 129 -5.01 15.43 -2.09
N PRO A 130 -5.12 16.69 -2.55
CA PRO A 130 -4.23 17.24 -3.58
C PRO A 130 -2.74 17.13 -3.21
N LYS A 131 -1.90 16.93 -4.22
CA LYS A 131 -0.43 16.79 -4.10
C LYS A 131 0.03 15.54 -3.32
N ASN A 132 -0.86 14.64 -2.91
CA ASN A 132 -0.52 13.38 -2.26
C ASN A 132 -0.32 12.29 -3.31
N ASN A 133 0.95 11.98 -3.60
CA ASN A 133 1.31 11.02 -4.64
C ASN A 133 2.29 9.98 -4.10
N LEU A 134 2.13 8.74 -4.57
CA LEU A 134 3.03 7.61 -4.31
C LEU A 134 3.50 7.03 -5.64
N SER A 135 4.79 6.78 -5.74
CA SER A 135 5.38 5.93 -6.78
C SER A 135 6.24 4.88 -6.10
N LYS A 136 5.99 3.62 -6.39
CA LYS A 136 6.72 2.50 -5.80
C LYS A 136 7.05 1.46 -6.87
N HIS A 137 8.29 0.99 -6.86
CA HIS A 137 8.79 -0.09 -7.71
C HIS A 137 9.34 -1.19 -6.81
N ASN A 138 8.86 -2.40 -7.00
CA ASN A 138 9.31 -3.59 -6.30
C ASN A 138 9.95 -4.54 -7.31
N PHE A 139 11.18 -4.96 -7.04
CA PHE A 139 11.87 -6.00 -7.77
C PHE A 139 12.16 -7.15 -6.80
N ASN A 140 11.80 -8.35 -7.16
CA ASN A 140 12.09 -9.53 -6.38
C ASN A 140 12.67 -10.61 -7.29
N LEU A 141 13.83 -11.12 -6.93
CA LEU A 141 14.50 -12.25 -7.59
C LEU A 141 14.74 -13.29 -6.53
N ARG A 142 14.34 -14.52 -6.82
CA ARG A 142 14.64 -15.68 -5.99
C ARG A 142 15.08 -16.83 -6.86
N GLU A 143 16.17 -17.44 -6.47
CA GLU A 143 16.72 -18.64 -7.11
C GLU A 143 16.89 -19.73 -6.05
N SER A 144 16.61 -20.95 -6.44
CA SER A 144 16.90 -22.16 -5.66
C SER A 144 17.58 -23.16 -6.59
N SER A 145 18.75 -23.62 -6.20
CA SER A 145 19.54 -24.60 -6.96
C SER A 145 19.86 -25.79 -6.09
N SER A 146 19.63 -26.99 -6.60
CA SER A 146 19.99 -28.24 -5.94
C SER A 146 21.14 -28.94 -6.65
N PHE A 147 22.05 -29.51 -5.86
CA PHE A 147 23.26 -30.19 -6.30
C PHE A 147 23.39 -31.53 -5.60
N PHE A 148 24.12 -32.47 -6.23
CA PHE A 148 24.45 -33.77 -5.68
C PHE A 148 23.20 -34.59 -5.24
N ASP A 149 22.23 -34.74 -6.15
CA ASP A 149 20.97 -35.44 -5.88
C ASP A 149 20.24 -34.89 -4.64
N ASP A 150 20.06 -33.57 -4.63
CA ASP A 150 19.38 -32.80 -3.56
C ASP A 150 20.08 -32.82 -2.18
N ARG A 151 21.34 -33.26 -2.10
CA ARG A 151 22.13 -33.21 -0.87
C ARG A 151 22.58 -31.80 -0.48
N LEU A 152 22.69 -30.90 -1.46
CA LEU A 152 23.00 -29.48 -1.24
C LEU A 152 21.98 -28.62 -1.95
N ILE A 153 21.25 -27.82 -1.18
CA ILE A 153 20.29 -26.85 -1.70
C ILE A 153 20.79 -25.45 -1.36
N LEU A 154 20.98 -24.61 -2.37
CA LEU A 154 21.32 -23.20 -2.23
C LEU A 154 20.10 -22.36 -2.62
N GLU A 155 19.65 -21.52 -1.71
CA GLU A 155 18.59 -20.55 -1.97
C GLU A 155 19.12 -19.11 -1.79
N GLY A 156 18.86 -18.27 -2.77
CA GLY A 156 19.16 -16.84 -2.74
C GLY A 156 17.91 -16.01 -3.05
N GLN A 157 17.76 -14.90 -2.35
CA GLN A 157 16.68 -13.94 -2.65
C GLN A 157 17.21 -12.51 -2.55
N VAL A 158 16.85 -11.70 -3.55
CA VAL A 158 17.09 -10.25 -3.56
C VAL A 158 15.74 -9.56 -3.71
N ASN A 159 15.46 -8.61 -2.82
CA ASN A 159 14.29 -7.77 -2.90
C ASN A 159 14.74 -6.30 -2.86
N LEU A 160 14.40 -5.54 -3.92
CA LEU A 160 14.70 -4.13 -4.05
C LEU A 160 13.41 -3.34 -4.14
N ILE A 161 13.26 -2.34 -3.26
CA ILE A 161 12.09 -1.47 -3.21
C ILE A 161 12.54 -0.04 -3.35
N LEU A 162 12.08 0.62 -4.40
CA LEU A 162 12.25 2.04 -4.63
C LEU A 162 10.91 2.74 -4.44
N GLN A 163 10.85 3.67 -3.49
CA GLN A 163 9.59 4.35 -3.15
C GLN A 163 9.78 5.84 -3.02
N THR A 164 8.91 6.60 -3.68
CA THR A 164 8.82 8.05 -3.57
C THR A 164 7.41 8.42 -3.11
N ILE A 165 7.33 9.17 -2.01
CA ILE A 165 6.07 9.72 -1.49
C ILE A 165 6.19 11.24 -1.50
N LYS A 166 5.23 11.92 -2.12
CA LYS A 166 5.13 13.39 -2.14
C LYS A 166 3.83 13.81 -1.45
N GLY A 167 3.89 14.91 -0.70
CA GLY A 167 2.71 15.49 -0.07
C GLY A 167 2.13 14.67 1.09
N LYS A 168 2.94 13.81 1.74
CA LYS A 168 2.48 13.04 2.91
C LYS A 168 2.00 14.00 4.00
N PRO A 169 0.71 13.93 4.44
CA PRO A 169 0.24 14.73 5.55
C PRO A 169 1.04 14.38 6.80
N THR A 170 1.50 15.39 7.52
CA THR A 170 2.11 15.19 8.83
C THR A 170 0.99 15.04 9.85
N ALA A 171 0.94 13.93 10.57
CA ALA A 171 -0.04 13.73 11.62
C ALA A 171 0.10 14.86 12.67
N GLY A 172 -0.99 15.60 12.93
CA GLY A 172 -1.06 16.67 13.93
C GLY A 172 -0.64 18.08 13.46
N GLY A 173 -0.38 18.30 12.19
CA GLY A 173 -0.11 19.64 11.65
C GLY A 173 -1.39 20.45 11.47
N PHE A 174 -1.48 21.59 12.19
CA PHE A 174 -2.60 22.53 12.11
C PHE A 174 -2.90 23.01 10.68
N TYR A 175 -1.86 23.12 9.85
CA TYR A 175 -1.96 23.58 8.46
C TYR A 175 -2.33 22.48 7.45
N MET A 176 -2.54 21.24 7.90
CA MET A 176 -2.81 20.10 7.04
C MET A 176 -4.23 19.54 7.19
N ASN A 177 -5.07 20.16 8.01
CA ASN A 177 -6.46 19.81 8.13
C ASN A 177 -7.26 20.59 7.07
N PRO A 178 -7.81 19.94 6.04
CA PRO A 178 -8.62 20.61 5.01
C PRO A 178 -9.94 21.17 5.53
N LEU A 179 -10.27 20.88 6.80
CA LEU A 179 -11.50 21.29 7.46
C LEU A 179 -11.31 22.50 8.40
N GLN A 180 -10.11 23.05 8.46
CA GLN A 180 -9.78 24.30 9.14
C GLN A 180 -9.38 25.35 8.12
#